data_7474d8d952eaf07b7bd2537577d66d76
#
_entry.id   7474d8d952eaf07b7bd2537577d66d76
#
_cell.length_a   1.000
_cell.length_b   1.000
_cell.length_c   1.000
_cell.angle_alpha   90.00
_cell.angle_beta   90.00
_cell.angle_gamma   90.00
#
_symmetry.space_group_name_H-M   'P 1'
#
loop_
_entity.id
_entity.type
_entity.pdbx_description
1 polymer ?
#
loop_
_entity_poly.entity_id
_entity_poly.type
_entity_poly.pdbx_seq_one_letter_code
_entity_poly.pdbx_strand_id
1 'polypeptide(L)'
;MALGAAQAVKVGNLDHKVVVVGFDGDVAGLKAVESGVLNATMTQQTQKMGRLAVASAIDLKAGKDVPKEQLLPTVLTTKDNVAPFLQQHP
;
A
#
# COMPACT_ATOMS: atom_id res chain seq x y z
N MET A 1 2.06 -7.73 -8.81
CA MET A 1 2.51 -7.21 -10.14
C MET A 1 3.92 -6.65 -10.08
N ALA A 2 4.19 -5.73 -9.21
CA ALA A 2 5.52 -5.11 -9.09
C ALA A 2 6.64 -6.10 -8.76
N LEU A 3 6.36 -7.12 -7.95
CA LEU A 3 7.35 -8.15 -7.62
C LEU A 3 7.79 -8.92 -8.87
N GLY A 4 6.85 -9.23 -9.77
CA GLY A 4 7.18 -9.87 -11.04
C GLY A 4 8.04 -8.97 -11.93
N ALA A 5 7.72 -7.68 -11.99
CA ALA A 5 8.51 -6.70 -12.73
C ALA A 5 9.92 -6.58 -12.13
N ALA A 6 10.03 -6.52 -10.81
CA ALA A 6 11.33 -6.45 -10.13
C ALA A 6 12.19 -7.67 -10.41
N GLN A 7 11.59 -8.86 -10.45
CA GLN A 7 12.29 -10.09 -10.78
C GLN A 7 12.80 -10.07 -12.23
N ALA A 8 11.99 -9.59 -13.16
CA ALA A 8 12.39 -9.47 -14.56
C ALA A 8 13.58 -8.51 -14.73
N VAL A 9 13.53 -7.38 -14.00
CA VAL A 9 14.63 -6.40 -13.98
C VAL A 9 15.91 -7.04 -13.45
N LYS A 10 15.83 -7.84 -12.39
CA LYS A 10 16.98 -8.52 -11.80
C LYS A 10 17.57 -9.55 -12.76
N VAL A 11 16.70 -10.34 -13.40
CA VAL A 11 17.15 -11.35 -14.39
C VAL A 11 17.88 -10.69 -15.55
N GLY A 12 17.43 -9.49 -15.96
CA GLY A 12 18.10 -8.72 -17.02
C GLY A 12 19.32 -7.92 -16.57
N ASN A 13 19.74 -8.05 -15.30
CA ASN A 13 20.85 -7.28 -14.72
C ASN A 13 20.63 -5.76 -14.78
N LEU A 14 19.37 -5.33 -14.66
CA LEU A 14 19.00 -3.91 -14.72
C LEU A 14 18.58 -3.35 -13.35
N ASP A 15 18.71 -4.14 -12.29
CA ASP A 15 18.25 -3.80 -10.94
C ASP A 15 18.94 -2.59 -10.32
N HIS A 16 20.08 -2.17 -10.86
CA HIS A 16 20.78 -0.96 -10.45
C HIS A 16 20.50 0.24 -11.36
N LYS A 17 19.77 0.04 -12.45
CA LYS A 17 19.48 1.08 -13.46
C LYS A 17 18.00 1.40 -13.59
N VAL A 18 17.13 0.50 -13.12
CA VAL A 18 15.68 0.63 -13.27
C VAL A 18 15.04 0.73 -11.90
N VAL A 19 14.20 1.75 -11.71
CA VAL A 19 13.42 1.94 -10.49
C VAL A 19 12.09 1.23 -10.68
N VAL A 20 11.72 0.39 -9.69
CA VAL A 20 10.44 -0.32 -9.70
C VAL A 20 9.59 0.19 -8.55
N VAL A 21 8.41 0.69 -8.86
CA VAL A 21 7.44 1.20 -7.88
C VAL A 21 6.17 0.38 -8.00
N GLY A 22 5.72 -0.17 -6.86
CA GLY A 22 4.50 -0.95 -6.79
C GLY A 22 3.29 -0.15 -6.40
N PHE A 23 2.17 -0.85 -6.26
CA PHE A 23 0.91 -0.26 -5.83
C PHE A 23 0.21 -1.20 -4.84
N ASP A 24 -0.74 -0.70 -4.07
CA ASP A 24 -1.54 -1.32 -3.02
C ASP A 24 -0.86 -1.33 -1.65
N GLY A 25 0.41 -1.69 -1.55
CA GLY A 25 1.07 -1.80 -0.26
C GLY A 25 0.64 -3.02 0.54
N ASP A 26 0.48 -4.16 -0.14
CA ASP A 26 0.21 -5.43 0.53
C ASP A 26 1.46 -5.90 1.28
N VAL A 27 1.30 -6.94 2.11
CA VAL A 27 2.40 -7.43 2.97
C VAL A 27 3.63 -7.80 2.13
N ALA A 28 3.45 -8.52 1.03
CA ALA A 28 4.55 -8.93 0.16
C ALA A 28 5.26 -7.72 -0.45
N GLY A 29 4.50 -6.72 -0.90
CA GLY A 29 5.07 -5.50 -1.46
C GLY A 29 5.82 -4.67 -0.43
N LEU A 30 5.27 -4.53 0.79
CA LEU A 30 5.93 -3.80 1.88
C LEU A 30 7.24 -4.48 2.29
N LYS A 31 7.25 -5.81 2.40
CA LYS A 31 8.47 -6.56 2.71
C LYS A 31 9.50 -6.41 1.61
N ALA A 32 9.08 -6.37 0.35
CA ALA A 32 9.96 -6.16 -0.78
C ALA A 32 10.59 -4.76 -0.75
N VAL A 33 9.85 -3.73 -0.33
CA VAL A 33 10.40 -2.38 -0.12
C VAL A 33 11.43 -2.40 0.99
N GLU A 34 11.11 -3.05 2.12
CA GLU A 34 12.01 -3.14 3.26
C GLU A 34 13.33 -3.82 2.88
N SER A 35 13.26 -4.89 2.09
CA SER A 35 14.45 -5.64 1.66
C SER A 35 15.20 -4.99 0.50
N GLY A 36 14.61 -4.01 -0.18
CA GLY A 36 15.22 -3.32 -1.32
C GLY A 36 14.93 -3.95 -2.67
N VAL A 37 14.08 -4.96 -2.73
CA VAL A 37 13.65 -5.57 -4.00
C VAL A 37 12.81 -4.58 -4.81
N LEU A 38 11.91 -3.85 -4.14
CA LEU A 38 11.21 -2.71 -4.71
C LEU A 38 11.81 -1.41 -4.19
N ASN A 39 11.84 -0.39 -5.02
CA ASN A 39 12.32 0.93 -4.60
C ASN A 39 11.26 1.64 -3.74
N ALA A 40 10.00 1.48 -4.09
CA ALA A 40 8.89 2.08 -3.37
C ALA A 40 7.59 1.37 -3.73
N THR A 41 6.54 1.66 -2.97
CA THR A 41 5.18 1.26 -3.33
C THR A 41 4.21 2.36 -2.91
N MET A 42 3.15 2.53 -3.68
CA MET A 42 2.06 3.42 -3.30
C MET A 42 1.11 2.63 -2.41
N THR A 43 1.13 2.90 -1.13
CA THR A 43 0.37 2.15 -0.13
C THR A 43 -1.05 2.70 0.00
N GLN A 44 -2.04 1.83 -0.18
CA GLN A 44 -3.42 2.15 0.16
C GLN A 44 -3.59 1.99 1.68
N GLN A 45 -4.32 2.91 2.27
CA GLN A 45 -4.58 2.90 3.72
C GLN A 45 -5.72 1.94 4.03
N THR A 46 -5.48 0.64 3.85
CA THR A 46 -6.50 -0.41 3.93
C THR A 46 -7.15 -0.50 5.30
N GLN A 47 -6.36 -0.37 6.38
CA GLN A 47 -6.89 -0.41 7.73
C GLN A 47 -7.83 0.78 7.99
N LYS A 48 -7.44 1.97 7.55
CA LYS A 48 -8.25 3.18 7.68
C LYS A 48 -9.51 3.08 6.82
N MET A 49 -9.39 2.51 5.61
CA MET A 49 -10.54 2.26 4.73
C MET A 49 -11.55 1.32 5.40
N GLY A 50 -11.07 0.23 6.00
CA GLY A 50 -11.92 -0.72 6.72
C GLY A 50 -12.66 -0.07 7.89
N ARG A 51 -11.95 0.70 8.70
CA ARG A 51 -12.56 1.42 9.83
C ARG A 51 -13.62 2.41 9.36
N LEU A 52 -13.31 3.16 8.31
CA LEU A 52 -14.23 4.15 7.76
C LEU A 52 -15.48 3.49 7.17
N ALA A 53 -15.30 2.35 6.50
CA ALA A 53 -16.42 1.60 5.93
C ALA A 53 -17.38 1.12 7.01
N VAL A 54 -16.87 0.56 8.10
CA VAL A 54 -17.69 0.08 9.23
C VAL A 54 -18.39 1.25 9.92
N ALA A 55 -17.65 2.33 10.19
CA ALA A 55 -18.21 3.52 10.82
C ALA A 55 -19.34 4.12 9.98
N SER A 56 -19.15 4.18 8.66
CA SER A 56 -20.17 4.69 7.74
C SER A 56 -21.41 3.81 7.71
N ALA A 57 -21.23 2.49 7.74
CA ALA A 57 -22.36 1.55 7.79
C ALA A 57 -23.18 1.73 9.07
N ILE A 58 -22.51 1.91 10.21
CA ILE A 58 -23.18 2.15 11.49
C ILE A 58 -23.96 3.47 11.45
N ASP A 59 -23.36 4.52 10.88
CA ASP A 59 -24.01 5.82 10.76
C ASP A 59 -25.25 5.76 9.87
N LEU A 60 -25.17 5.05 8.74
CA LEU A 60 -26.32 4.84 7.86
C LEU A 60 -27.45 4.10 8.56
N LYS A 61 -27.12 3.08 9.34
CA LYS A 61 -28.12 2.33 10.12
C LYS A 61 -28.80 3.20 11.16
N ALA A 62 -28.06 4.16 11.73
CA ALA A 62 -28.60 5.11 12.72
C ALA A 62 -29.37 6.27 12.07
N GLY A 63 -29.48 6.31 10.76
CA GLY A 63 -30.19 7.37 10.04
C GLY A 63 -29.39 8.64 9.84
N LYS A 64 -28.06 8.58 10.05
CA LYS A 64 -27.18 9.73 9.84
C LYS A 64 -26.79 9.85 8.38
N ASP A 65 -26.50 11.08 7.96
CA ASP A 65 -25.99 11.33 6.61
C ASP A 65 -24.53 10.90 6.51
N VAL A 66 -24.21 10.21 5.40
CA VAL A 66 -22.85 9.79 5.10
C VAL A 66 -22.48 10.35 3.73
N PRO A 67 -21.27 10.95 3.57
CA PRO A 67 -20.83 11.42 2.25
C PRO A 67 -20.88 10.30 1.22
N LYS A 68 -21.33 10.62 0.02
CA LYS A 68 -21.37 9.65 -1.09
C LYS A 68 -19.98 9.17 -1.47
N GLU A 69 -18.98 10.01 -1.26
CA GLU A 69 -17.61 9.75 -1.66
C GLU A 69 -16.68 10.16 -0.53
N GLN A 70 -15.83 9.24 -0.10
CA GLN A 70 -14.86 9.47 0.97
C GLN A 70 -13.51 8.99 0.50
N LEU A 71 -12.74 9.90 -0.09
CA LEU A 71 -11.44 9.56 -0.68
C LEU A 71 -10.36 9.56 0.40
N LEU A 72 -9.52 8.51 0.37
CA LEU A 72 -8.34 8.41 1.21
C LEU A 72 -7.10 8.46 0.31
N PRO A 73 -6.11 9.29 0.63
CA PRO A 73 -4.91 9.36 -0.19
C PRO A 73 -4.08 8.09 -0.05
N THR A 74 -3.37 7.76 -1.12
CA THR A 74 -2.31 6.75 -1.05
C THR A 74 -1.04 7.41 -0.49
N VAL A 75 -0.14 6.60 0.05
CA VAL A 75 1.09 7.08 0.66
C VAL A 75 2.27 6.48 -0.07
N LEU A 76 3.18 7.31 -0.54
CA LEU A 76 4.44 6.84 -1.11
C LEU A 76 5.28 6.21 0.01
N THR A 77 5.53 4.92 -0.11
CA THR A 77 6.22 4.14 0.92
C THR A 77 7.59 3.71 0.41
N THR A 78 8.62 4.09 1.15
CA THR A 78 10.01 3.72 0.90
C THR A 78 10.57 3.03 2.14
N LYS A 79 11.86 2.66 2.12
CA LYS A 79 12.52 2.10 3.30
C LYS A 79 12.40 2.99 4.53
N ASP A 80 12.31 4.30 4.33
CA ASP A 80 12.29 5.27 5.43
C ASP A 80 10.97 5.24 6.22
N ASN A 81 9.86 4.86 5.59
CA ASN A 81 8.54 4.90 6.22
C ASN A 81 7.74 3.59 6.13
N VAL A 82 8.39 2.50 5.74
CA VAL A 82 7.69 1.21 5.55
C VAL A 82 7.30 0.53 6.86
N ALA A 83 8.07 0.73 7.94
CA ALA A 83 7.87 0.00 9.19
C ALA A 83 6.47 0.15 9.81
N PRO A 84 5.88 1.36 9.90
CA PRO A 84 4.53 1.50 10.45
C PRO A 84 3.48 0.71 9.67
N PHE A 85 3.62 0.63 8.35
CA PHE A 85 2.68 -0.11 7.52
C PHE A 85 2.80 -1.62 7.72
N LEU A 86 4.03 -2.12 7.91
CA LEU A 86 4.24 -3.53 8.23
C LEU A 86 3.64 -3.91 9.58
N GLN A 87 3.66 -3.01 10.55
CA GLN A 87 3.04 -3.24 11.86
C GLN A 87 1.53 -3.38 11.79
N GLN A 88 0.88 -2.83 10.77
CA GLN A 88 -0.56 -2.96 10.55
C GLN A 88 -0.94 -4.33 10.00
N HIS A 89 0.03 -5.13 9.60
CA HIS A 89 -0.16 -6.48 9.04
C HIS A 89 0.62 -7.50 9.89
N PRO A 90 0.16 -7.79 11.10
CA PRO A 90 0.82 -8.74 11.99
C PRO A 90 0.88 -10.17 11.46
#